data_3bfea6ad9a6556d895cacc77f6b5ed1e
#
_entry.id   3bfea6ad9a6556d895cacc77f6b5ed1e
#
_cell.length_a   1.000
_cell.length_b   1.000
_cell.length_c   1.000
_cell.angle_alpha   90.00
_cell.angle_beta   90.00
_cell.angle_gamma   90.00
#
_symmetry.space_group_name_H-M   'P 1'
#
loop_
_entity.id
_entity.type
_entity.pdbx_description
1 polymer ?
#
loop_
_entity_poly.entity_id
_entity_poly.type
_entity_poly.pdbx_seq_one_letter_code
_entity_poly.pdbx_strand_id
1 'polypeptide(L)'
;MLTRIGLYRLEVAAVKSLMDRAEALAEMLVLPEDALLGAAKVTVTAGKRLLVENHRGVLSYGDAQIIVRLPRGKLSVSGSALSLLVMTSEQLLIGGRIQTLEWE
;
A
#
# COMPACT_ATOMS: atom_id res chain seq x y z
N MET A 1 9.45 -5.92 10.30
CA MET A 1 8.96 -5.86 9.76
C MET A 1 8.56 -5.54 9.55
N LEU A 2 8.72 -5.54 9.45
CA LEU A 2 8.15 -5.28 8.88
C LEU A 2 7.66 -5.45 8.67
N THR A 3 7.90 -5.76 8.51
CA THR A 3 7.30 -6.02 7.97
C THR A 3 6.99 -6.07 7.77
N ARG A 4 7.28 -6.09 7.64
CA ARG A 4 6.95 -6.11 7.13
C ARG A 4 6.64 -5.32 6.91
N ILE A 5 6.79 -4.59 6.93
CA ILE A 5 6.43 -3.93 6.48
C ILE A 5 6.62 -3.66 6.28
N GLY A 6 7.00 -4.06 6.13
CA GLY A 6 7.12 -3.93 5.47
C GLY A 6 7.33 -3.91 4.91
N LEU A 7 7.83 -4.33 4.41
CA LEU A 7 8.11 -4.18 3.51
C LEU A 7 7.80 -3.57 3.01
N TYR A 8 7.57 -2.90 3.14
CA TYR A 8 7.33 -2.19 2.79
C TYR A 8 7.27 -1.32 3.35
N ARG A 9 7.53 -0.97 4.02
CA ARG A 9 7.54 -0.28 4.40
C ARG A 9 7.85 -0.12 4.84
N LEU A 10 8.15 -0.18 4.97
CA LEU A 10 8.55 0.07 4.83
C LEU A 10 8.67 0.11 4.36
N GLU A 11 8.38 -0.55 4.87
CA GLU A 11 8.61 -0.48 3.63
C GLU A 11 8.62 0.80 2.94
N VAL A 12 7.87 1.67 3.18
CA VAL A 12 7.97 2.88 2.40
C VAL A 12 9.30 3.56 2.60
N ALA A 13 9.67 3.74 3.85
CA ALA A 13 10.96 4.35 4.12
C ALA A 13 12.09 3.50 3.58
N ALA A 14 11.93 2.19 3.68
CA ALA A 14 12.96 1.31 3.17
C ALA A 14 13.08 1.41 1.66
N VAL A 15 11.94 1.50 1.00
CA VAL A 15 11.96 1.63 -0.44
C VAL A 15 12.61 2.93 -0.84
N LYS A 16 12.27 4.00 -0.14
CA LYS A 16 12.87 5.26 -0.44
C LYS A 16 14.38 5.22 -0.27
N SER A 17 14.82 4.61 0.81
CA SER A 17 16.24 4.50 1.04
C SER A 17 16.92 3.72 -0.07
N LEU A 18 16.27 2.66 -0.53
CA LEU A 18 16.83 1.88 -1.63
C LEU A 18 16.78 2.64 -2.93
N MET A 19 15.70 3.36 -3.15
CA MET A 19 15.57 4.08 -4.41
C MET A 19 16.55 5.21 -4.52
N ASP A 20 17.08 5.66 -3.42
CA ASP A 20 18.12 6.67 -3.47
C ASP A 20 19.42 6.10 -4.02
N ARG A 21 19.46 4.81 -4.22
CA ARG A 21 20.65 4.16 -4.71
C ARG A 21 20.45 3.67 -6.11
N ALA A 22 21.52 3.73 -6.86
CA ALA A 22 21.48 3.28 -8.24
C ALA A 22 21.11 1.80 -8.35
N GLU A 23 21.55 0.99 -7.41
CA GLU A 23 21.26 -0.44 -7.50
C GLU A 23 19.78 -0.71 -7.33
N ALA A 24 19.09 0.09 -6.51
CA ALA A 24 17.66 -0.11 -6.35
C ALA A 24 16.95 0.18 -7.66
N LEU A 25 17.36 1.23 -8.34
CA LEU A 25 16.77 1.54 -9.64
C LEU A 25 17.08 0.45 -10.64
N ALA A 26 18.31 -0.05 -10.60
CA ALA A 26 18.68 -1.10 -11.51
C ALA A 26 17.85 -2.36 -11.27
N GLU A 27 17.59 -2.66 -10.02
CA GLU A 27 16.76 -3.82 -9.71
C GLU A 27 15.36 -3.64 -10.26
N MET A 28 14.81 -2.46 -10.12
CA MET A 28 13.49 -2.22 -10.68
C MET A 28 13.47 -2.36 -12.17
N LEU A 29 14.54 -1.94 -12.81
CA LEU A 29 14.61 -2.02 -14.26
C LEU A 29 14.70 -3.44 -14.78
N VAL A 30 15.23 -4.35 -13.98
CA VAL A 30 15.32 -5.72 -14.41
C VAL A 30 14.09 -6.54 -14.07
N LEU A 31 13.15 -5.97 -13.34
CA LEU A 31 11.89 -6.66 -13.06
C LEU A 31 11.03 -6.69 -14.30
N PRO A 32 10.33 -7.80 -14.55
CA PRO A 32 9.41 -7.85 -15.68
C PRO A 32 8.34 -6.79 -15.52
N GLU A 33 8.00 -6.15 -16.61
CA GLU A 33 6.96 -5.13 -16.57
C GLU A 33 5.66 -5.71 -16.07
N ASP A 34 5.37 -6.95 -16.43
CA ASP A 34 4.14 -7.59 -15.98
C ASP A 34 4.05 -7.63 -14.47
N ALA A 35 5.17 -7.89 -13.82
CA ALA A 35 5.18 -7.96 -12.37
C ALA A 35 4.90 -6.58 -11.75
N LEU A 36 5.37 -5.54 -12.41
CA LEU A 36 5.15 -4.19 -11.91
C LEU A 36 3.77 -3.68 -12.26
N LEU A 37 3.33 -3.94 -13.49
CA LEU A 37 2.05 -3.42 -13.95
C LEU A 37 0.88 -4.10 -13.27
N GLY A 38 1.03 -5.37 -12.92
CA GLY A 38 -0.04 -6.08 -12.25
C GLY A 38 -0.06 -5.92 -10.75
N ALA A 39 0.90 -5.21 -10.19
CA ALA A 39 1.02 -5.10 -8.75
C ALA A 39 0.26 -3.89 -8.21
N ALA A 40 -0.21 -4.02 -6.98
CA ALA A 40 -0.77 -2.88 -6.28
C ALA A 40 0.38 -2.11 -5.66
N LYS A 41 0.20 -0.80 -5.61
CA LYS A 41 1.18 0.06 -4.95
C LYS A 41 0.52 0.72 -3.77
N VAL A 42 1.16 0.64 -2.62
CA VAL A 42 0.62 1.19 -1.39
C VAL A 42 1.57 2.25 -0.87
N THR A 43 1.05 3.43 -0.64
CA THR A 43 1.86 4.55 -0.15
C THR A 43 1.22 5.10 1.11
N VAL A 44 2.01 5.18 2.17
CA VAL A 44 1.55 5.73 3.44
C VAL A 44 2.25 7.06 3.67
N THR A 45 1.48 8.07 4.02
CA THR A 45 2.01 9.40 4.28
C THR A 45 1.68 9.79 5.71
N ALA A 46 2.71 9.95 6.53
CA ALA A 46 2.59 10.46 7.89
C ALA A 46 1.60 9.67 8.74
N GLY A 47 1.34 8.42 8.42
CA GLY A 47 0.38 7.61 9.15
C GLY A 47 -1.05 8.12 9.07
N LYS A 48 -1.32 9.07 8.19
CA LYS A 48 -2.64 9.70 8.10
C LYS A 48 -3.30 9.53 6.75
N ARG A 49 -2.55 9.15 5.76
CA ARG A 49 -3.08 8.94 4.42
C ARG A 49 -2.51 7.67 3.86
N LEU A 50 -3.34 6.90 3.23
CA LEU A 50 -2.95 5.66 2.58
C LEU A 50 -3.50 5.66 1.18
N LEU A 51 -2.61 5.62 0.20
CA LEU A 51 -3.01 5.55 -1.19
C LEU A 51 -2.74 4.15 -1.70
N VAL A 52 -3.77 3.50 -2.20
CA VAL A 52 -3.64 2.18 -2.81
C VAL A 52 -3.92 2.34 -4.29
N GLU A 53 -2.95 1.99 -5.11
CA GLU A 53 -3.08 2.05 -6.56
C GLU A 53 -3.21 0.64 -7.10
N ASN A 54 -4.09 0.50 -8.07
CA ASN A 54 -4.35 -0.78 -8.72
C ASN A 54 -5.05 -1.76 -7.79
N HIS A 55 -6.00 -1.24 -7.01
CA HIS A 55 -6.81 -2.10 -6.14
C HIS A 55 -7.88 -2.81 -6.96
N ARG A 56 -8.53 -3.78 -6.32
CA ARG A 56 -9.59 -4.55 -6.96
C ARG A 56 -10.90 -4.43 -6.19
N GLY A 57 -11.06 -3.35 -5.41
CA GLY A 57 -12.28 -3.10 -4.70
C GLY A 57 -12.09 -3.13 -3.20
N VAL A 58 -13.14 -2.74 -2.48
CA VAL A 58 -13.13 -2.72 -1.02
C VAL A 58 -14.02 -3.86 -0.57
N LEU A 59 -13.45 -4.75 0.25
CA LEU A 59 -14.18 -5.90 0.75
C LEU A 59 -14.94 -5.60 2.02
N SER A 60 -14.41 -4.70 2.84
CA SER A 60 -15.02 -4.36 4.09
C SER A 60 -14.65 -2.93 4.43
N TYR A 61 -15.60 -2.19 4.99
CA TYR A 61 -15.39 -0.80 5.30
C TYR A 61 -15.88 -0.49 6.70
N GLY A 62 -15.06 0.18 7.48
CA GLY A 62 -15.42 0.63 8.80
C GLY A 62 -14.42 1.67 9.26
N ASP A 63 -14.73 2.35 10.36
CA ASP A 63 -13.84 3.39 10.84
C ASP A 63 -12.64 2.84 11.61
N ALA A 64 -12.66 1.57 11.95
CA ALA A 64 -11.54 0.92 12.63
C ALA A 64 -10.78 -0.01 11.71
N GLN A 65 -11.38 -0.43 10.62
CA GLN A 65 -10.75 -1.36 9.70
C GLN A 65 -11.35 -1.24 8.32
N ILE A 66 -10.47 -1.27 7.33
CA ILE A 66 -10.87 -1.29 5.93
C ILE A 66 -10.07 -2.41 5.28
N ILE A 67 -10.76 -3.28 4.55
CA ILE A 67 -10.11 -4.38 3.84
C ILE A 67 -10.24 -4.14 2.36
N VAL A 68 -9.10 -4.10 1.69
CA VAL A 68 -9.01 -3.79 0.27
C VAL A 68 -8.57 -5.04 -0.48
N ARG A 69 -9.28 -5.34 -1.56
CA ARG A 69 -8.88 -6.45 -2.41
C ARG A 69 -7.76 -5.99 -3.34
N LEU A 70 -6.75 -6.79 -3.45
CA LEU A 70 -5.61 -6.53 -4.32
C LEU A 70 -5.57 -7.59 -5.41
N PRO A 71 -4.76 -7.38 -6.46
CA PRO A 71 -4.64 -8.39 -7.50
C PRO A 71 -4.22 -9.74 -6.95
N ARG A 72 -3.44 -9.74 -5.88
CA ARG A 72 -3.04 -10.98 -5.22
C ARG A 72 -3.27 -10.82 -3.74
N GLY A 73 -4.45 -11.29 -3.29
CA GLY A 73 -4.74 -11.25 -1.88
C GLY A 73 -5.45 -9.98 -1.48
N LYS A 74 -5.25 -9.58 -0.27
CA LYS A 74 -5.93 -8.40 0.28
C LYS A 74 -5.05 -7.68 1.27
N LEU A 75 -5.41 -6.43 1.49
CA LEU A 75 -4.73 -5.57 2.45
C LEU A 75 -5.73 -5.18 3.52
N SER A 76 -5.39 -5.45 4.77
CA SER A 76 -6.20 -5.05 5.90
C SER A 76 -5.57 -3.82 6.52
N VAL A 77 -6.34 -2.74 6.58
CA VAL A 77 -5.89 -1.47 7.15
C VAL A 77 -6.63 -1.29 8.45
N SER A 78 -5.90 -1.15 9.54
CA SER A 78 -6.51 -0.97 10.85
C SER A 78 -6.06 0.34 11.46
N GLY A 79 -6.93 0.94 12.25
CA GLY A 79 -6.62 2.20 12.90
C GLY A 79 -7.86 2.79 13.53
N SER A 80 -7.95 4.11 13.50
CA SER A 80 -9.11 4.80 14.05
C SER A 80 -9.50 5.96 13.15
N ALA A 81 -10.78 6.25 13.14
CA ALA A 81 -11.33 7.34 12.33
C ALA A 81 -10.98 7.17 10.86
N LEU A 82 -10.95 5.93 10.39
CA LEU A 82 -10.63 5.66 9.00
C LEU A 82 -11.81 6.03 8.12
N SER A 83 -11.49 6.57 6.95
CA SER A 83 -12.54 6.90 5.98
C SER A 83 -11.97 6.84 4.59
N LEU A 84 -12.84 6.57 3.63
CA LEU A 84 -12.48 6.60 2.22
C LEU A 84 -12.63 8.03 1.74
N LEU A 85 -11.53 8.63 1.33
CA LEU A 85 -11.55 9.99 0.85
C LEU A 85 -11.76 10.05 -0.65
N VAL A 86 -11.17 9.13 -1.38
CA VAL A 86 -11.29 9.06 -2.82
C VAL A 86 -11.32 7.59 -3.21
N MET A 87 -12.17 7.25 -4.15
CA MET A 87 -12.18 5.92 -4.71
C MET A 87 -12.48 5.98 -6.18
N THR A 88 -11.56 5.47 -6.97
CA THR A 88 -11.78 5.31 -8.41
C THR A 88 -11.62 3.84 -8.73
N SER A 89 -11.74 3.50 -10.00
CA SER A 89 -11.55 2.10 -10.38
C SER A 89 -10.12 1.61 -10.15
N GLU A 90 -9.18 2.53 -10.02
CA GLU A 90 -7.78 2.16 -9.89
C GLU A 90 -7.13 2.66 -8.62
N GLN A 91 -7.64 3.72 -8.02
CA GLN A 91 -7.02 4.34 -6.87
C GLN A 91 -7.98 4.45 -5.71
N LEU A 92 -7.42 4.32 -4.52
CA LEU A 92 -8.19 4.37 -3.31
C LEU A 92 -7.38 5.17 -2.31
N LEU A 93 -7.96 6.23 -1.77
CA LEU A 93 -7.30 7.05 -0.76
C LEU A 93 -8.04 6.92 0.55
N ILE A 94 -7.34 6.47 1.56
CA ILE A 94 -7.87 6.30 2.91
C ILE A 94 -7.26 7.36 3.80
N GLY A 95 -8.09 8.02 4.60
CA GLY A 95 -7.61 8.96 5.59
C GLY A 95 -7.96 8.47 6.98
N GLY A 96 -7.35 9.08 7.99
CA GLY A 96 -7.57 8.75 9.37
C GLY A 96 -6.26 8.43 10.05
N ARG A 97 -6.35 7.75 11.19
CA ARG A 97 -5.15 7.34 11.91
C ARG A 97 -4.85 5.90 11.53
N ILE A 98 -3.83 5.70 10.74
CA ILE A 98 -3.47 4.39 10.24
C ILE A 98 -2.46 3.78 11.19
N GLN A 99 -2.80 2.65 11.79
CA GLN A 99 -1.95 2.03 12.79
C GLN A 99 -1.30 0.75 12.30
N THR A 100 -2.02 -0.05 11.54
CA THR A 100 -1.51 -1.36 11.14
C THR A 100 -1.92 -1.66 9.70
N LEU A 101 -0.98 -2.23 8.95
CA LEU A 101 -1.24 -2.74 7.62
C LEU A 101 -0.89 -4.22 7.62
N GLU A 102 -1.75 -5.03 7.04
CA GLU A 102 -1.55 -6.47 7.02
C GLU A 102 -1.91 -7.00 5.64
N TRP A 103 -0.96 -7.71 5.03
CA TRP A 103 -1.17 -8.34 3.73
C TRP A 103 -1.60 -9.78 3.96
N GLU A 104 -2.61 -10.20 3.24
CA GLU A 104 -3.12 -11.58 3.36
C GLU A 104 -3.21 -12.27 2.03
#